data_f046abe106d237563643cc7791d4af26
#
_entry.id   f046abe106d237563643cc7791d4af26
#
_cell.length_a   1.000
_cell.length_b   1.000
_cell.length_c   1.000
_cell.angle_alpha   90.00
_cell.angle_beta   90.00
_cell.angle_gamma   90.00
#
_symmetry.space_group_name_H-M   'P 1'
#
loop_
_entity.id
_entity.type
_entity.pdbx_description
1 polymer ?
#
loop_
_entity_poly.entity_id
_entity_poly.type
_entity_poly.pdbx_seq_one_letter_code
_entity_poly.pdbx_strand_id
1 'polypeptide(L)'
;MTVHARPIKFARALLLIACTAIPVTAQAPRANFASKAMVAAANPLAAAAGLEILKAHGSAVDAAIATQLVLNLVEPESSGIGGGAFLLVFDPREKKTTSFDGREVAPASATPDMLVDASGNPRGRGDVIPGGLSVGIPGVVGMLELAHRKYGKLPWARLFQPAIRFAENGFPVGPKLARSIAGAPRNMPDIARTFFHPDGSPYKQDEIFKNPELAKSLRAIAAGGSKAFYSGPIAAQIVNAVQKAPRNPGGLTLADLSSFQARELEPVCGDYRIWVVCSMGPPSSGGVAIVQILGMLERFPASDLKPNSLSETHLFTQASRLAYADRAKFMGDASVVAVPMRGLLDKGYIGSRAALIDPGKDMGTAQAGQPPEKHTNYAPQISGANYGTSHMTIVDETGQVIAMTTSVESGFGAKIMAGGFILNNTLTDFSFQPSREGAPVANAPAAGKRPLSAMSPTIVFDKGGNFVLGIGSPGGPSIISYVAQSLVAVLDGGLSPQEAISLPRHLNPNTGTTLERSPWADQVAAGLTAMGHSVRTAGGEGSGLHAIRKVPGGYLGGADPRRDGVVVGE
;
A
#
# COMPACT_ATOMS: atom_id res chain seq x y z
N MET A 1 -41.20 -0.09 -95.32
CA MET A 1 -40.62 0.99 -94.48
C MET A 1 -40.23 0.33 -93.17
N THR A 2 -38.94 -0.01 -93.08
CA THR A 2 -38.34 -0.75 -91.97
C THR A 2 -37.46 0.22 -91.17
N VAL A 3 -37.80 0.46 -89.93
CA VAL A 3 -37.02 1.32 -89.04
C VAL A 3 -36.12 0.42 -88.17
N HIS A 4 -34.83 0.57 -88.33
CA HIS A 4 -33.81 -0.11 -87.54
C HIS A 4 -33.58 0.62 -86.21
N ALA A 5 -33.82 -0.08 -85.06
CA ALA A 5 -33.43 0.35 -83.74
C ALA A 5 -32.00 -0.15 -83.39
N ARG A 6 -31.10 0.75 -83.02
CA ARG A 6 -29.76 0.46 -82.51
C ARG A 6 -29.82 0.24 -80.97
N PRO A 7 -29.09 -0.76 -80.41
CA PRO A 7 -29.03 -0.94 -78.94
C PRO A 7 -27.95 -0.04 -78.31
N ILE A 8 -28.33 0.68 -77.23
CA ILE A 8 -27.46 1.48 -76.40
C ILE A 8 -26.79 0.51 -75.39
N LYS A 9 -25.43 0.48 -75.44
CA LYS A 9 -24.63 -0.26 -74.44
C LYS A 9 -24.44 0.60 -73.20
N PHE A 10 -25.03 0.20 -72.05
CA PHE A 10 -24.70 0.78 -70.75
C PHE A 10 -23.40 0.15 -70.22
N ALA A 11 -22.33 0.94 -70.11
CA ALA A 11 -21.12 0.57 -69.37
C ALA A 11 -21.35 0.81 -67.88
N ARG A 12 -21.40 -0.26 -67.07
CA ARG A 12 -21.35 -0.19 -65.61
C ARG A 12 -19.92 0.03 -65.18
N ALA A 13 -19.61 1.25 -64.72
CA ALA A 13 -18.37 1.53 -63.99
C ALA A 13 -18.50 1.02 -62.55
N LEU A 14 -17.73 -0.03 -62.19
CA LEU A 14 -17.56 -0.47 -60.79
C LEU A 14 -16.57 0.48 -60.11
N LEU A 15 -17.07 1.29 -59.17
CA LEU A 15 -16.21 2.10 -58.28
C LEU A 15 -15.72 1.17 -57.15
N LEU A 16 -14.47 0.72 -57.20
CA LEU A 16 -13.80 0.05 -56.08
C LEU A 16 -13.42 1.12 -55.06
N ILE A 17 -14.17 1.20 -53.95
CA ILE A 17 -13.76 1.96 -52.77
C ILE A 17 -12.72 1.13 -52.02
N ALA A 18 -11.45 1.47 -52.17
CA ALA A 18 -10.37 0.94 -51.36
C ALA A 18 -10.49 1.56 -49.94
N CYS A 19 -11.05 0.81 -48.97
CA CYS A 19 -10.94 1.14 -47.57
C CYS A 19 -9.49 0.97 -47.13
N THR A 20 -8.72 2.05 -47.11
CA THR A 20 -7.43 2.10 -46.43
C THR A 20 -7.70 2.07 -44.93
N ALA A 21 -7.50 0.92 -44.29
CA ALA A 21 -7.44 0.80 -42.84
C ALA A 21 -6.24 1.64 -42.35
N ILE A 22 -6.51 2.80 -41.77
CA ILE A 22 -5.51 3.56 -41.03
C ILE A 22 -5.22 2.76 -39.76
N PRO A 23 -3.96 2.33 -39.52
CA PRO A 23 -3.62 1.67 -38.27
C PRO A 23 -3.87 2.67 -37.14
N VAL A 24 -4.83 2.36 -36.25
CA VAL A 24 -4.96 3.04 -34.96
C VAL A 24 -3.69 2.66 -34.18
N THR A 25 -2.67 3.48 -34.28
CA THR A 25 -1.54 3.41 -33.35
C THR A 25 -2.12 3.73 -31.98
N ALA A 26 -2.19 2.74 -31.10
CA ALA A 26 -2.48 2.94 -29.69
C ALA A 26 -1.48 3.98 -29.18
N GLN A 27 -1.97 5.18 -28.92
CA GLN A 27 -1.17 6.30 -28.43
C GLN A 27 -0.66 5.84 -27.06
N ALA A 28 0.66 5.71 -26.90
CA ALA A 28 1.27 5.42 -25.61
C ALA A 28 0.67 6.38 -24.57
N PRO A 29 0.30 5.92 -23.37
CA PRO A 29 -0.30 6.79 -22.37
C PRO A 29 0.60 8.00 -22.19
N ARG A 30 0.04 9.22 -22.32
CA ARG A 30 0.78 10.47 -22.15
C ARG A 30 1.47 10.38 -20.80
N ALA A 31 2.80 10.52 -20.77
CA ALA A 31 3.54 10.56 -19.52
C ALA A 31 2.95 11.70 -18.67
N ASN A 32 2.49 11.38 -17.45
CA ASN A 32 1.99 12.37 -16.51
C ASN A 32 3.18 13.24 -16.06
N PHE A 33 3.39 14.37 -16.68
CA PHE A 33 4.50 15.28 -16.42
C PHE A 33 4.02 16.53 -15.69
N ALA A 34 4.80 17.02 -14.73
CA ALA A 34 4.63 18.30 -14.08
C ALA A 34 6.00 18.94 -13.83
N SER A 35 6.07 20.29 -13.92
CA SER A 35 7.32 21.02 -13.82
C SER A 35 7.72 21.39 -12.39
N LYS A 36 6.73 21.59 -11.48
CA LYS A 36 6.96 22.17 -10.15
C LYS A 36 6.59 21.21 -9.02
N ALA A 37 5.37 20.68 -9.05
CA ALA A 37 4.80 19.90 -7.96
C ALA A 37 3.89 18.80 -8.50
N MET A 38 3.78 17.67 -7.78
CA MET A 38 3.01 16.52 -8.25
C MET A 38 2.42 15.73 -7.10
N VAL A 39 1.20 15.24 -7.29
CA VAL A 39 0.52 14.29 -6.40
C VAL A 39 0.15 13.05 -7.20
N ALA A 40 0.60 11.89 -6.77
CA ALA A 40 0.15 10.58 -7.24
C ALA A 40 -0.58 9.89 -6.08
N ALA A 41 -1.89 9.63 -6.22
CA ALA A 41 -2.71 9.11 -5.13
C ALA A 41 -3.84 8.20 -5.62
N ALA A 42 -4.36 7.39 -4.71
CA ALA A 42 -5.28 6.30 -5.00
C ALA A 42 -6.68 6.72 -5.51
N ASN A 43 -7.02 8.02 -5.40
CA ASN A 43 -8.32 8.53 -5.84
C ASN A 43 -8.22 9.95 -6.41
N PRO A 44 -8.95 10.30 -7.49
CA PRO A 44 -8.89 11.62 -8.13
C PRO A 44 -9.24 12.78 -7.19
N LEU A 45 -10.25 12.65 -6.34
CA LEU A 45 -10.67 13.70 -5.41
C LEU A 45 -9.62 13.92 -4.32
N ALA A 46 -8.98 12.85 -3.86
CA ALA A 46 -7.89 12.93 -2.89
C ALA A 46 -6.63 13.57 -3.51
N ALA A 47 -6.27 13.21 -4.74
CA ALA A 47 -5.17 13.83 -5.46
C ALA A 47 -5.41 15.32 -5.72
N ALA A 48 -6.65 15.69 -6.10
CA ALA A 48 -7.03 17.09 -6.30
C ALA A 48 -6.95 17.90 -5.00
N ALA A 49 -7.35 17.33 -3.85
CA ALA A 49 -7.21 17.99 -2.55
C ALA A 49 -5.73 18.24 -2.17
N GLY A 50 -4.85 17.28 -2.43
CA GLY A 50 -3.41 17.47 -2.25
C GLY A 50 -2.86 18.58 -3.15
N LEU A 51 -3.24 18.61 -4.43
CA LEU A 51 -2.83 19.65 -5.37
C LEU A 51 -3.39 21.03 -4.98
N GLU A 52 -4.62 21.13 -4.43
CA GLU A 52 -5.17 22.37 -3.88
C GLU A 52 -4.25 22.95 -2.79
N ILE A 53 -3.73 22.09 -1.92
CA ILE A 53 -2.82 22.49 -0.84
C ILE A 53 -1.45 22.92 -1.41
N LEU A 54 -0.89 22.19 -2.38
CA LEU A 54 0.36 22.58 -3.03
C LEU A 54 0.24 23.92 -3.74
N LYS A 55 -0.85 24.18 -4.48
CA LYS A 55 -1.16 25.48 -5.12
C LYS A 55 -1.31 26.62 -4.11
N ALA A 56 -1.65 26.32 -2.88
CA ALA A 56 -1.69 27.28 -1.77
C ALA A 56 -0.32 27.43 -1.07
N HIS A 57 0.78 26.98 -1.70
CA HIS A 57 2.15 26.96 -1.18
C HIS A 57 2.35 26.13 0.10
N GLY A 58 1.51 25.11 0.31
CA GLY A 58 1.69 24.10 1.35
C GLY A 58 2.90 23.20 1.03
N SER A 59 3.43 22.57 2.08
CA SER A 59 4.47 21.55 1.93
C SER A 59 3.91 20.23 1.38
N ALA A 60 4.80 19.30 0.96
CA ALA A 60 4.37 17.96 0.59
C ALA A 60 3.68 17.23 1.76
N VAL A 61 4.09 17.51 3.01
CA VAL A 61 3.43 16.98 4.23
C VAL A 61 2.03 17.57 4.39
N ASP A 62 1.83 18.87 4.18
CA ASP A 62 0.51 19.51 4.22
C ASP A 62 -0.43 18.87 3.18
N ALA A 63 0.07 18.68 1.97
CA ALA A 63 -0.67 18.04 0.89
C ALA A 63 -1.02 16.58 1.21
N ALA A 64 -0.10 15.82 1.84
CA ALA A 64 -0.35 14.46 2.28
C ALA A 64 -1.48 14.37 3.32
N ILE A 65 -1.54 15.33 4.26
CA ILE A 65 -2.61 15.41 5.25
C ILE A 65 -3.97 15.59 4.56
N ALA A 66 -4.09 16.57 3.68
CA ALA A 66 -5.34 16.82 2.96
C ALA A 66 -5.75 15.62 2.09
N THR A 67 -4.80 15.01 1.38
CA THR A 67 -5.01 13.80 0.58
C THR A 67 -5.51 12.64 1.45
N GLN A 68 -4.87 12.38 2.60
CA GLN A 68 -5.26 11.33 3.54
C GLN A 68 -6.68 11.53 4.10
N LEU A 69 -7.01 12.76 4.47
CA LEU A 69 -8.33 13.06 5.02
C LEU A 69 -9.44 12.88 3.98
N VAL A 70 -9.17 13.18 2.70
CA VAL A 70 -10.12 12.90 1.61
C VAL A 70 -10.17 11.40 1.31
N LEU A 71 -9.05 10.67 1.33
CA LEU A 71 -9.06 9.19 1.19
C LEU A 71 -9.96 8.52 2.23
N ASN A 72 -10.02 9.03 3.46
CA ASN A 72 -10.94 8.52 4.48
C ASN A 72 -12.43 8.56 4.06
N LEU A 73 -12.78 9.43 3.11
CA LEU A 73 -14.14 9.55 2.55
C LEU A 73 -14.32 8.69 1.30
N VAL A 74 -13.36 8.76 0.37
CA VAL A 74 -13.50 8.20 -0.99
C VAL A 74 -12.94 6.79 -1.12
N GLU A 75 -12.13 6.34 -0.16
CA GLU A 75 -11.63 4.96 0.00
C GLU A 75 -11.73 4.47 1.46
N PRO A 76 -12.88 4.64 2.15
CA PRO A 76 -13.02 4.30 3.57
C PRO A 76 -12.80 2.80 3.85
N GLU A 77 -13.02 1.97 2.84
CA GLU A 77 -12.77 0.52 2.91
C GLU A 77 -11.26 0.17 2.91
N SER A 78 -10.40 1.12 2.53
CA SER A 78 -8.95 0.91 2.39
C SER A 78 -8.15 1.60 3.48
N SER A 79 -8.48 2.87 3.81
CA SER A 79 -7.67 3.69 4.73
C SER A 79 -8.51 4.78 5.39
N GLY A 80 -8.00 5.34 6.48
CA GLY A 80 -8.67 6.43 7.20
C GLY A 80 -8.06 6.72 8.56
N ILE A 81 -8.61 7.72 9.24
CA ILE A 81 -8.15 8.16 10.58
C ILE A 81 -8.36 7.11 11.68
N GLY A 82 -9.19 6.11 11.44
CA GLY A 82 -9.36 4.96 12.35
C GLY A 82 -8.36 3.83 12.12
N GLY A 83 -7.34 4.04 11.29
CA GLY A 83 -6.28 3.09 10.95
C GLY A 83 -4.88 3.54 11.33
N GLY A 84 -3.88 2.96 10.65
CA GLY A 84 -2.47 3.28 10.78
C GLY A 84 -1.81 3.63 9.45
N ALA A 85 -0.60 4.19 9.55
CA ALA A 85 0.18 4.56 8.39
C ALA A 85 1.68 4.60 8.68
N PHE A 86 2.47 4.54 7.60
CA PHE A 86 3.88 4.91 7.59
C PHE A 86 4.13 6.00 6.56
N LEU A 87 4.93 6.98 6.95
CA LEU A 87 5.27 8.14 6.12
C LEU A 87 6.78 8.33 6.09
N LEU A 88 7.35 8.40 4.89
CA LEU A 88 8.72 8.90 4.67
C LEU A 88 8.64 10.33 4.16
N VAL A 89 9.49 11.20 4.72
CA VAL A 89 9.65 12.59 4.29
C VAL A 89 11.11 12.83 3.95
N PHE A 90 11.40 13.23 2.72
CA PHE A 90 12.71 13.73 2.31
C PHE A 90 12.73 15.25 2.30
N ASP A 91 13.61 15.85 3.08
CA ASP A 91 13.91 17.29 3.03
C ASP A 91 15.14 17.53 2.14
N PRO A 92 14.98 18.18 0.98
CA PRO A 92 16.07 18.39 0.03
C PRO A 92 17.14 19.39 0.54
N ARG A 93 16.80 20.24 1.51
CA ARG A 93 17.74 21.23 2.10
C ARG A 93 18.76 20.53 2.99
N GLU A 94 18.31 19.56 3.77
CA GLU A 94 19.16 18.76 4.67
C GLU A 94 19.68 17.49 4.00
N LYS A 95 19.14 17.13 2.81
CA LYS A 95 19.33 15.83 2.16
C LYS A 95 19.05 14.66 3.13
N LYS A 96 18.06 14.83 3.97
CA LYS A 96 17.71 13.88 5.02
C LYS A 96 16.33 13.29 4.78
N THR A 97 16.23 11.98 4.97
CA THR A 97 14.94 11.26 5.01
C THR A 97 14.61 10.92 6.46
N THR A 98 13.39 11.28 6.86
CA THR A 98 12.82 10.92 8.17
C THR A 98 11.65 9.98 7.95
N SER A 99 11.51 8.94 8.76
CA SER A 99 10.32 8.09 8.75
C SER A 99 9.44 8.35 9.97
N PHE A 100 8.12 8.27 9.76
CA PHE A 100 7.11 8.44 10.80
C PHE A 100 6.28 7.16 10.91
N ASP A 101 6.16 6.65 12.13
CA ASP A 101 5.43 5.44 12.47
C ASP A 101 4.12 5.81 13.18
N GLY A 102 3.03 5.70 12.45
CA GLY A 102 1.66 5.75 12.93
C GLY A 102 0.97 4.39 12.88
N ARG A 103 1.74 3.29 13.03
CA ARG A 103 1.17 1.94 13.12
C ARG A 103 0.31 1.84 14.37
N GLU A 104 -0.76 1.09 14.28
CA GLU A 104 -1.66 0.80 15.40
C GLU A 104 -0.92 0.05 16.51
N VAL A 105 -1.38 0.27 17.74
CA VAL A 105 -0.82 -0.35 18.94
C VAL A 105 -1.87 -1.26 19.57
N ALA A 106 -1.45 -2.43 20.03
CA ALA A 106 -2.32 -3.32 20.78
C ALA A 106 -2.68 -2.72 22.15
N PRO A 107 -3.96 -2.75 22.58
CA PRO A 107 -4.38 -2.24 23.87
C PRO A 107 -3.73 -3.00 25.05
N ALA A 108 -3.77 -2.43 26.24
CA ALA A 108 -3.23 -3.05 27.46
C ALA A 108 -3.85 -4.42 27.79
N SER A 109 -5.06 -4.67 27.28
CA SER A 109 -5.76 -5.95 27.42
C SER A 109 -5.27 -7.06 26.48
N ALA A 110 -4.36 -6.75 25.53
CA ALA A 110 -3.89 -7.75 24.57
C ALA A 110 -2.97 -8.79 25.23
N THR A 111 -3.27 -10.06 24.98
CA THR A 111 -2.51 -11.21 25.48
C THR A 111 -1.96 -12.04 24.31
N PRO A 112 -0.92 -12.85 24.49
CA PRO A 112 -0.36 -13.68 23.43
C PRO A 112 -1.37 -14.63 22.78
N ASP A 113 -2.36 -15.09 23.53
CA ASP A 113 -3.39 -16.06 23.15
C ASP A 113 -4.72 -15.42 22.70
N MET A 114 -4.80 -14.08 22.59
CA MET A 114 -6.05 -13.38 22.24
C MET A 114 -6.67 -13.83 20.90
N LEU A 115 -5.89 -14.45 20.01
CA LEU A 115 -6.30 -14.91 18.69
C LEU A 115 -6.45 -16.44 18.58
N VAL A 116 -6.42 -17.16 19.72
CA VAL A 116 -6.68 -18.60 19.78
C VAL A 116 -8.05 -18.88 20.40
N ASP A 117 -8.59 -20.07 20.15
CA ASP A 117 -9.81 -20.55 20.79
C ASP A 117 -9.53 -21.16 22.18
N ALA A 118 -10.59 -21.59 22.88
CA ALA A 118 -10.48 -22.21 24.20
C ALA A 118 -9.67 -23.52 24.20
N SER A 119 -9.48 -24.14 23.03
CA SER A 119 -8.68 -25.36 22.86
C SER A 119 -7.21 -25.04 22.48
N GLY A 120 -6.84 -23.76 22.39
CA GLY A 120 -5.51 -23.33 21.99
C GLY A 120 -5.24 -23.33 20.47
N ASN A 121 -6.27 -23.55 19.66
CA ASN A 121 -6.13 -23.51 18.20
C ASN A 121 -6.27 -22.08 17.65
N PRO A 122 -5.59 -21.74 16.55
CA PRO A 122 -5.78 -20.47 15.87
C PRO A 122 -7.24 -20.29 15.45
N ARG A 123 -7.84 -19.14 15.79
CA ARG A 123 -9.18 -18.78 15.32
C ARG A 123 -9.15 -18.46 13.83
N GLY A 124 -10.28 -18.62 13.14
CA GLY A 124 -10.40 -18.15 11.76
C GLY A 124 -10.32 -16.62 11.67
N ARG A 125 -9.56 -16.08 10.72
CA ARG A 125 -9.49 -14.61 10.53
C ARG A 125 -10.88 -14.00 10.32
N GLY A 126 -11.73 -14.64 9.51
CA GLY A 126 -13.10 -14.21 9.27
C GLY A 126 -13.99 -14.20 10.51
N ASP A 127 -13.64 -14.96 11.53
CA ASP A 127 -14.35 -14.98 12.81
C ASP A 127 -13.88 -13.89 13.76
N VAL A 128 -12.62 -13.45 13.65
CA VAL A 128 -12.00 -12.43 14.51
C VAL A 128 -12.21 -11.02 13.96
N ILE A 129 -12.11 -10.82 12.63
CA ILE A 129 -12.13 -9.49 12.00
C ILE A 129 -13.39 -8.70 12.33
N PRO A 130 -14.64 -9.22 12.20
CA PRO A 130 -15.80 -8.42 12.59
C PRO A 130 -15.84 -8.18 14.10
N GLY A 131 -15.60 -6.92 14.50
CA GLY A 131 -15.75 -6.51 15.90
C GLY A 131 -14.51 -5.94 16.57
N GLY A 132 -14.67 -5.62 17.85
CA GLY A 132 -13.71 -4.85 18.64
C GLY A 132 -12.38 -5.55 18.94
N LEU A 133 -12.36 -6.88 19.02
CA LEU A 133 -11.14 -7.66 19.35
C LEU A 133 -10.01 -7.43 18.34
N SER A 134 -10.34 -7.14 17.09
CA SER A 134 -9.36 -6.93 16.02
C SER A 134 -8.82 -5.50 15.95
N VAL A 135 -9.39 -4.54 16.72
CA VAL A 135 -9.07 -3.12 16.64
C VAL A 135 -7.84 -2.77 17.46
N GLY A 136 -6.80 -2.26 16.77
CA GLY A 136 -5.66 -1.58 17.41
C GLY A 136 -5.94 -0.09 17.63
N ILE A 137 -5.21 0.53 18.55
CA ILE A 137 -5.27 1.98 18.79
C ILE A 137 -4.88 2.69 17.49
N PRO A 138 -5.77 3.51 16.88
CA PRO A 138 -5.48 4.16 15.60
C PRO A 138 -4.31 5.14 15.68
N GLY A 139 -3.45 5.15 14.65
CA GLY A 139 -2.22 5.94 14.69
C GLY A 139 -2.11 7.08 13.68
N VAL A 140 -2.99 7.13 12.68
CA VAL A 140 -2.89 8.09 11.56
C VAL A 140 -2.86 9.54 12.05
N VAL A 141 -3.80 9.96 12.91
CA VAL A 141 -3.94 11.36 13.33
C VAL A 141 -2.70 11.85 14.10
N GLY A 142 -2.20 11.02 15.03
CA GLY A 142 -0.99 11.37 15.80
C GLY A 142 0.26 11.46 14.93
N MET A 143 0.40 10.56 13.94
CA MET A 143 1.52 10.59 12.98
C MET A 143 1.47 11.82 12.09
N LEU A 144 0.30 12.16 11.55
CA LEU A 144 0.14 13.34 10.70
C LEU A 144 0.45 14.63 11.45
N GLU A 145 0.00 14.76 12.70
CA GLU A 145 0.32 15.94 13.52
C GLU A 145 1.81 16.00 13.88
N LEU A 146 2.45 14.86 14.17
CA LEU A 146 3.89 14.80 14.44
C LEU A 146 4.69 15.27 13.22
N ALA A 147 4.35 14.77 12.02
CA ALA A 147 4.98 15.19 10.76
C ALA A 147 4.69 16.68 10.44
N HIS A 148 3.46 17.14 10.65
CA HIS A 148 3.07 18.53 10.43
C HIS A 148 3.85 19.50 11.32
N ARG A 149 4.04 19.19 12.59
CA ARG A 149 4.84 20.04 13.50
C ARG A 149 6.27 20.26 13.01
N LYS A 150 6.84 19.29 12.27
CA LYS A 150 8.21 19.37 11.78
C LYS A 150 8.31 19.98 10.38
N TYR A 151 7.39 19.64 9.49
CA TYR A 151 7.48 19.92 8.06
C TYR A 151 6.30 20.70 7.48
N GLY A 152 5.24 20.93 8.25
CA GLY A 152 4.08 21.70 7.83
C GLY A 152 4.39 23.18 7.61
N LYS A 153 3.75 23.81 6.63
CA LYS A 153 3.83 25.24 6.32
C LYS A 153 2.50 25.97 6.56
N LEU A 154 1.39 25.28 6.24
CA LEU A 154 0.06 25.87 6.40
C LEU A 154 -0.55 25.55 7.77
N PRO A 155 -1.46 26.39 8.26
CA PRO A 155 -2.16 26.10 9.52
C PRO A 155 -2.87 24.74 9.46
N TRP A 156 -2.73 23.93 10.50
CA TRP A 156 -3.31 22.58 10.63
C TRP A 156 -4.79 22.52 10.22
N ALA A 157 -5.62 23.44 10.75
CA ALA A 157 -7.06 23.47 10.48
C ALA A 157 -7.40 23.68 8.99
N ARG A 158 -6.52 24.33 8.21
CA ARG A 158 -6.71 24.55 6.78
C ARG A 158 -6.67 23.25 5.99
N LEU A 159 -5.85 22.29 6.42
CA LEU A 159 -5.62 21.02 5.74
C LEU A 159 -6.85 20.10 5.78
N PHE A 160 -7.76 20.33 6.70
CA PHE A 160 -9.01 19.59 6.87
C PHE A 160 -10.14 20.08 5.96
N GLN A 161 -10.04 21.30 5.43
CA GLN A 161 -11.15 21.94 4.72
C GLN A 161 -11.61 21.17 3.47
N PRO A 162 -10.75 20.59 2.63
CA PRO A 162 -11.19 19.79 1.49
C PRO A 162 -12.05 18.60 1.92
N ALA A 163 -11.62 17.84 2.93
CA ALA A 163 -12.36 16.68 3.42
C ALA A 163 -13.68 17.08 4.11
N ILE A 164 -13.69 18.16 4.90
CA ILE A 164 -14.91 18.67 5.53
C ILE A 164 -15.94 19.06 4.45
N ARG A 165 -15.52 19.77 3.38
CA ARG A 165 -16.41 20.14 2.27
C ARG A 165 -17.03 18.91 1.61
N PHE A 166 -16.26 17.88 1.32
CA PHE A 166 -16.79 16.63 0.73
C PHE A 166 -17.71 15.88 1.70
N ALA A 167 -17.38 15.83 2.97
CA ALA A 167 -18.20 15.15 3.97
C ALA A 167 -19.58 15.80 4.15
N GLU A 168 -19.67 17.14 4.09
CA GLU A 168 -20.91 17.92 4.27
C GLU A 168 -21.74 18.04 2.98
N ASN A 169 -21.08 18.43 1.88
CA ASN A 169 -21.76 18.70 0.61
C ASN A 169 -21.98 17.43 -0.22
N GLY A 170 -21.18 16.40 0.05
CA GLY A 170 -21.18 15.12 -0.69
C GLY A 170 -20.16 15.10 -1.82
N PHE A 171 -19.92 13.89 -2.30
CA PHE A 171 -19.06 13.60 -3.43
C PHE A 171 -19.63 12.42 -4.25
N PRO A 172 -19.36 12.33 -5.56
CA PRO A 172 -19.78 11.19 -6.35
C PRO A 172 -18.99 9.93 -5.94
N VAL A 173 -19.72 8.84 -5.69
CA VAL A 173 -19.12 7.52 -5.38
C VAL A 173 -18.31 7.03 -6.58
N GLY A 174 -17.02 6.77 -6.37
CA GLY A 174 -16.15 6.24 -7.41
C GLY A 174 -16.41 4.76 -7.72
N PRO A 175 -15.88 4.25 -8.86
CA PRO A 175 -16.10 2.88 -9.30
C PRO A 175 -15.62 1.84 -8.28
N LYS A 176 -14.43 2.05 -7.67
CA LYS A 176 -13.87 1.14 -6.66
C LYS A 176 -14.73 1.11 -5.39
N LEU A 177 -15.11 2.28 -4.87
CA LEU A 177 -15.96 2.37 -3.68
C LEU A 177 -17.32 1.71 -3.92
N ALA A 178 -17.96 1.93 -5.08
CA ALA A 178 -19.22 1.29 -5.44
C ALA A 178 -19.13 -0.25 -5.43
N ARG A 179 -18.08 -0.81 -6.03
CA ARG A 179 -17.82 -2.26 -6.00
C ARG A 179 -17.60 -2.76 -4.57
N SER A 180 -16.87 -2.03 -3.77
CA SER A 180 -16.59 -2.39 -2.37
C SER A 180 -17.84 -2.37 -1.50
N ILE A 181 -18.70 -1.35 -1.67
CA ILE A 181 -20.00 -1.27 -0.97
C ILE A 181 -20.92 -2.43 -1.37
N ALA A 182 -21.00 -2.76 -2.66
CA ALA A 182 -21.82 -3.87 -3.14
C ALA A 182 -21.43 -5.22 -2.50
N GLY A 183 -20.13 -5.42 -2.19
CA GLY A 183 -19.60 -6.60 -1.50
C GLY A 183 -19.53 -6.49 0.03
N ALA A 184 -19.95 -5.36 0.62
CA ALA A 184 -19.82 -5.13 2.05
C ALA A 184 -20.84 -5.95 2.87
N PRO A 185 -20.48 -6.34 4.12
CA PRO A 185 -21.34 -7.17 4.97
C PRO A 185 -22.54 -6.37 5.52
N ARG A 186 -23.74 -6.65 5.00
CA ARG A 186 -24.99 -5.99 5.41
C ARG A 186 -25.46 -6.35 6.81
N ASN A 187 -24.95 -7.43 7.38
CA ASN A 187 -25.27 -7.88 8.74
C ASN A 187 -24.44 -7.16 9.82
N MET A 188 -23.62 -6.18 9.42
CA MET A 188 -22.90 -5.30 10.34
C MET A 188 -23.61 -3.94 10.40
N PRO A 189 -24.21 -3.57 11.56
CA PRO A 189 -25.14 -2.43 11.65
C PRO A 189 -24.55 -1.09 11.17
N ASP A 190 -23.29 -0.79 11.53
CA ASP A 190 -22.64 0.45 11.13
C ASP A 190 -22.41 0.52 9.61
N ILE A 191 -21.99 -0.58 9.01
CA ILE A 191 -21.77 -0.68 7.57
C ILE A 191 -23.09 -0.53 6.83
N ALA A 192 -24.13 -1.26 7.28
CA ALA A 192 -25.46 -1.19 6.68
C ALA A 192 -26.05 0.23 6.75
N ARG A 193 -25.98 0.87 7.93
CA ARG A 193 -26.52 2.22 8.13
C ARG A 193 -25.79 3.27 7.28
N THR A 194 -24.48 3.10 7.06
CA THR A 194 -23.65 4.15 6.44
C THR A 194 -23.58 4.00 4.93
N PHE A 195 -23.44 2.79 4.42
CA PHE A 195 -23.14 2.53 2.99
C PHE A 195 -24.30 1.94 2.20
N PHE A 196 -25.47 1.84 2.81
CA PHE A 196 -26.69 1.37 2.13
C PHE A 196 -27.84 2.35 2.34
N HIS A 197 -28.76 2.40 1.37
CA HIS A 197 -29.99 3.17 1.48
C HIS A 197 -30.96 2.51 2.48
N PRO A 198 -32.01 3.22 2.94
CA PRO A 198 -33.02 2.64 3.84
C PRO A 198 -33.74 1.39 3.32
N ASP A 199 -33.81 1.23 1.99
CA ASP A 199 -34.37 0.03 1.34
C ASP A 199 -33.37 -1.15 1.28
N GLY A 200 -32.15 -0.96 1.79
CA GLY A 200 -31.08 -1.95 1.79
C GLY A 200 -30.29 -2.04 0.48
N SER A 201 -30.54 -1.17 -0.51
CA SER A 201 -29.72 -1.10 -1.72
C SER A 201 -28.37 -0.41 -1.44
N PRO A 202 -27.25 -0.86 -2.05
CA PRO A 202 -25.95 -0.21 -1.88
C PRO A 202 -25.89 1.12 -2.63
N TYR A 203 -25.12 2.09 -2.12
CA TYR A 203 -24.75 3.26 -2.92
C TYR A 203 -24.02 2.83 -4.20
N LYS A 204 -24.45 3.37 -5.34
CA LYS A 204 -23.92 3.06 -6.68
C LYS A 204 -22.92 4.12 -7.12
N GLN A 205 -22.16 3.77 -8.16
CA GLN A 205 -21.28 4.74 -8.83
C GLN A 205 -22.04 5.99 -9.25
N ASP A 206 -21.40 7.14 -9.09
CA ASP A 206 -21.88 8.49 -9.40
C ASP A 206 -23.03 9.01 -8.50
N GLU A 207 -23.56 8.19 -7.58
CA GLU A 207 -24.48 8.69 -6.55
C GLU A 207 -23.72 9.59 -5.56
N ILE A 208 -24.41 10.62 -5.06
CA ILE A 208 -23.80 11.55 -4.10
C ILE A 208 -23.85 10.97 -2.69
N PHE A 209 -22.67 10.69 -2.14
CA PHE A 209 -22.50 10.20 -0.78
C PHE A 209 -22.08 11.34 0.15
N LYS A 210 -22.70 11.43 1.34
CA LYS A 210 -22.41 12.39 2.40
C LYS A 210 -22.09 11.66 3.71
N ASN A 211 -21.21 12.27 4.53
CA ASN A 211 -20.87 11.75 5.85
C ASN A 211 -20.77 12.89 6.87
N PRO A 212 -21.90 13.46 7.31
CA PRO A 212 -21.90 14.60 8.24
C PRO A 212 -21.35 14.26 9.63
N GLU A 213 -21.37 12.98 10.03
CA GLU A 213 -20.76 12.53 11.28
C GLU A 213 -19.23 12.63 11.22
N LEU A 214 -18.62 12.19 10.11
CA LEU A 214 -17.19 12.37 9.87
C LEU A 214 -16.83 13.87 9.80
N ALA A 215 -17.65 14.71 9.17
CA ALA A 215 -17.40 16.15 9.15
C ALA A 215 -17.29 16.75 10.55
N LYS A 216 -18.14 16.33 11.49
CA LYS A 216 -18.05 16.76 12.90
C LYS A 216 -16.73 16.34 13.55
N SER A 217 -16.32 15.08 13.34
CA SER A 217 -15.05 14.57 13.84
C SER A 217 -13.85 15.33 13.24
N LEU A 218 -13.85 15.57 11.93
CA LEU A 218 -12.80 16.33 11.27
C LEU A 218 -12.72 17.77 11.75
N ARG A 219 -13.85 18.46 12.01
CA ARG A 219 -13.86 19.80 12.58
C ARG A 219 -13.28 19.83 14.00
N ALA A 220 -13.61 18.83 14.83
CA ALA A 220 -13.07 18.72 16.18
C ALA A 220 -11.54 18.52 16.16
N ILE A 221 -11.03 17.67 15.27
CA ILE A 221 -9.60 17.42 15.13
C ILE A 221 -8.90 18.65 14.52
N ALA A 222 -9.51 19.33 13.56
CA ALA A 222 -8.98 20.56 12.97
C ALA A 222 -8.79 21.67 14.02
N ALA A 223 -9.71 21.79 14.98
CA ALA A 223 -9.68 22.79 16.04
C ALA A 223 -8.77 22.40 17.22
N GLY A 224 -8.76 21.11 17.61
CA GLY A 224 -8.11 20.65 18.84
C GLY A 224 -6.86 19.80 18.66
N GLY A 225 -6.41 19.60 17.40
CA GLY A 225 -5.28 18.73 17.07
C GLY A 225 -5.55 17.25 17.39
N SER A 226 -4.50 16.46 17.46
CA SER A 226 -4.59 15.03 17.77
C SER A 226 -5.18 14.77 19.16
N LYS A 227 -5.05 15.70 20.09
CA LYS A 227 -5.65 15.61 21.43
C LYS A 227 -7.17 15.42 21.35
N ALA A 228 -7.85 16.09 20.40
CA ALA A 228 -9.30 15.93 20.22
C ALA A 228 -9.69 14.52 19.73
N PHE A 229 -8.78 13.80 19.08
CA PHE A 229 -8.98 12.43 18.65
C PHE A 229 -8.73 11.41 19.76
N TYR A 230 -7.62 11.57 20.51
CA TYR A 230 -7.19 10.60 21.52
C TYR A 230 -7.79 10.84 22.91
N SER A 231 -8.54 11.93 23.09
CA SER A 231 -9.26 12.24 24.33
C SER A 231 -10.61 12.90 24.04
N GLY A 232 -11.50 12.90 25.02
CA GLY A 232 -12.83 13.51 24.88
C GLY A 232 -13.83 12.69 24.05
N PRO A 233 -14.79 13.35 23.34
CA PRO A 233 -15.93 12.66 22.73
C PRO A 233 -15.57 11.63 21.64
N ILE A 234 -14.58 11.91 20.78
CA ILE A 234 -14.17 10.98 19.72
C ILE A 234 -13.56 9.72 20.35
N ALA A 235 -12.67 9.87 21.32
CA ALA A 235 -12.09 8.74 22.05
C ALA A 235 -13.17 7.88 22.73
N ALA A 236 -14.16 8.53 23.36
CA ALA A 236 -15.27 7.82 23.98
C ALA A 236 -16.11 7.02 22.96
N GLN A 237 -16.34 7.58 21.77
CA GLN A 237 -17.04 6.86 20.68
C GLN A 237 -16.22 5.65 20.18
N ILE A 238 -14.90 5.76 20.04
CA ILE A 238 -14.01 4.64 19.66
C ILE A 238 -14.10 3.53 20.71
N VAL A 239 -13.90 3.85 21.98
CA VAL A 239 -13.97 2.88 23.09
C VAL A 239 -15.34 2.19 23.13
N ASN A 240 -16.43 2.97 23.04
CA ASN A 240 -17.78 2.41 23.04
C ASN A 240 -18.02 1.47 21.84
N ALA A 241 -17.59 1.85 20.62
CA ALA A 241 -17.73 1.01 19.44
C ALA A 241 -16.96 -0.32 19.59
N VAL A 242 -15.76 -0.28 20.17
CA VAL A 242 -14.91 -1.47 20.40
C VAL A 242 -15.49 -2.36 21.49
N GLN A 243 -15.83 -1.81 22.65
CA GLN A 243 -16.29 -2.58 23.81
C GLN A 243 -17.73 -3.12 23.64
N LYS A 244 -18.58 -2.39 22.90
CA LYS A 244 -19.96 -2.80 22.62
C LYS A 244 -20.16 -3.36 21.21
N ALA A 245 -19.06 -3.75 20.55
CA ALA A 245 -19.18 -4.38 19.23
C ALA A 245 -20.11 -5.60 19.29
N PRO A 246 -21.05 -5.74 18.34
CA PRO A 246 -22.04 -6.82 18.36
C PRO A 246 -21.41 -8.21 18.18
N ARG A 247 -20.18 -8.25 17.67
CA ARG A 247 -19.34 -9.45 17.56
C ARG A 247 -17.96 -9.15 18.13
N ASN A 248 -17.36 -10.10 18.82
CA ASN A 248 -15.99 -10.01 19.34
C ASN A 248 -15.71 -8.66 20.02
N PRO A 249 -16.37 -8.27 21.10
CA PRO A 249 -16.05 -7.03 21.82
C PRO A 249 -14.58 -7.02 22.22
N GLY A 250 -13.94 -5.85 22.15
CA GLY A 250 -12.53 -5.65 22.47
C GLY A 250 -12.31 -4.95 23.80
N GLY A 251 -11.10 -5.01 24.32
CA GLY A 251 -10.72 -4.44 25.62
C GLY A 251 -10.07 -3.05 25.56
N LEU A 252 -10.18 -2.32 24.45
CA LEU A 252 -9.58 -0.98 24.29
C LEU A 252 -10.23 0.02 25.25
N THR A 253 -9.40 0.85 25.90
CA THR A 253 -9.81 1.81 26.93
C THR A 253 -9.45 3.27 26.55
N LEU A 254 -10.00 4.25 27.28
CA LEU A 254 -9.60 5.66 27.12
C LEU A 254 -8.13 5.88 27.50
N ALA A 255 -7.60 5.12 28.46
CA ALA A 255 -6.18 5.17 28.84
C ALA A 255 -5.28 4.71 27.69
N ASP A 256 -5.67 3.63 26.98
CA ASP A 256 -4.93 3.17 25.79
C ASP A 256 -4.87 4.25 24.72
N LEU A 257 -6.00 4.88 24.40
CA LEU A 257 -6.04 5.96 23.41
C LEU A 257 -5.17 7.15 23.83
N SER A 258 -5.31 7.63 25.06
CA SER A 258 -4.57 8.80 25.56
C SER A 258 -3.06 8.57 25.67
N SER A 259 -2.62 7.30 25.79
CA SER A 259 -1.21 6.92 25.85
C SER A 259 -0.54 6.78 24.47
N PHE A 260 -1.32 6.82 23.38
CA PHE A 260 -0.77 6.63 22.03
C PHE A 260 0.25 7.70 21.67
N GLN A 261 1.39 7.27 21.16
CA GLN A 261 2.43 8.13 20.62
C GLN A 261 2.89 7.63 19.25
N ALA A 262 2.76 8.48 18.24
CA ALA A 262 3.45 8.27 16.96
C ALA A 262 4.96 8.42 17.16
N ARG A 263 5.75 7.75 16.32
CA ARG A 263 7.22 7.74 16.44
C ARG A 263 7.88 8.38 15.23
N GLU A 264 8.95 9.11 15.47
CA GLU A 264 9.93 9.48 14.45
C GLU A 264 11.07 8.47 14.50
N LEU A 265 11.42 7.88 13.36
CA LEU A 265 12.42 6.83 13.24
C LEU A 265 13.36 7.11 12.06
N GLU A 266 14.55 6.51 12.07
CA GLU A 266 15.41 6.47 10.90
C GLU A 266 14.85 5.45 9.89
N PRO A 267 14.86 5.76 8.57
CA PRO A 267 14.47 4.80 7.55
C PRO A 267 15.51 3.66 7.44
N VAL A 268 15.07 2.52 6.92
CA VAL A 268 15.97 1.45 6.49
C VAL A 268 16.44 1.77 5.08
N CYS A 269 17.74 1.94 4.91
CA CYS A 269 18.34 2.21 3.62
C CYS A 269 19.36 1.13 3.23
N GLY A 270 19.46 0.84 1.92
CA GLY A 270 20.46 -0.05 1.36
C GLY A 270 20.88 0.40 -0.03
N ASP A 271 22.10 0.02 -0.41
CA ASP A 271 22.58 0.23 -1.77
C ASP A 271 21.90 -0.74 -2.75
N TYR A 272 21.66 -0.28 -3.95
CA TYR A 272 21.30 -1.08 -5.10
C TYR A 272 21.96 -0.49 -6.34
N ARG A 273 22.98 -1.15 -6.89
CA ARG A 273 23.80 -0.64 -7.99
C ARG A 273 24.35 0.76 -7.71
N ILE A 274 23.92 1.76 -8.48
CA ILE A 274 24.32 3.17 -8.32
C ILE A 274 23.34 3.98 -7.46
N TRP A 275 22.31 3.32 -6.90
CA TRP A 275 21.23 3.95 -6.15
C TRP A 275 21.31 3.67 -4.65
N VAL A 276 20.63 4.49 -3.87
CA VAL A 276 20.33 4.26 -2.46
C VAL A 276 18.82 4.15 -2.32
N VAL A 277 18.34 3.04 -1.79
CA VAL A 277 16.90 2.76 -1.61
C VAL A 277 16.57 2.83 -0.14
N CYS A 278 15.70 3.76 0.26
CA CYS A 278 15.26 3.96 1.64
C CYS A 278 13.77 3.64 1.77
N SER A 279 13.41 2.83 2.75
CA SER A 279 12.02 2.45 3.02
C SER A 279 11.75 2.34 4.53
N MET A 280 10.53 1.94 4.91
CA MET A 280 10.13 1.85 6.31
C MET A 280 10.74 0.63 7.00
N GLY A 281 11.32 0.86 8.18
CA GLY A 281 11.81 -0.19 9.07
C GLY A 281 10.72 -0.78 9.99
N PRO A 282 11.10 -1.69 10.91
CA PRO A 282 10.14 -2.25 11.87
C PRO A 282 9.36 -1.18 12.66
N PRO A 283 8.03 -1.39 12.85
CA PRO A 283 7.29 -2.64 12.72
C PRO A 283 6.89 -2.99 11.27
N SER A 284 7.34 -2.27 10.24
CA SER A 284 7.26 -2.77 8.88
C SER A 284 8.44 -3.69 8.56
N SER A 285 8.14 -4.78 7.87
CA SER A 285 9.15 -5.69 7.30
C SER A 285 9.59 -5.24 5.90
N GLY A 286 8.89 -4.25 5.33
CA GLY A 286 9.00 -3.93 3.92
C GLY A 286 10.37 -3.43 3.53
N GLY A 287 10.94 -2.48 4.27
CA GLY A 287 12.25 -1.92 3.95
C GLY A 287 13.37 -2.97 3.98
N VAL A 288 13.39 -3.82 5.01
CA VAL A 288 14.37 -4.91 5.11
C VAL A 288 14.23 -5.88 3.95
N ALA A 289 13.02 -6.35 3.66
CA ALA A 289 12.81 -7.33 2.60
C ALA A 289 13.12 -6.75 1.20
N ILE A 290 12.78 -5.47 0.94
CA ILE A 290 13.12 -4.81 -0.33
C ILE A 290 14.64 -4.71 -0.50
N VAL A 291 15.37 -4.27 0.54
CA VAL A 291 16.84 -4.17 0.49
C VAL A 291 17.47 -5.55 0.29
N GLN A 292 16.95 -6.61 0.94
CA GLN A 292 17.43 -7.98 0.73
C GLN A 292 17.15 -8.46 -0.71
N ILE A 293 15.94 -8.27 -1.24
CA ILE A 293 15.60 -8.68 -2.62
C ILE A 293 16.53 -7.99 -3.60
N LEU A 294 16.64 -6.66 -3.54
CA LEU A 294 17.48 -5.89 -4.44
C LEU A 294 18.96 -6.26 -4.31
N GLY A 295 19.47 -6.39 -3.08
CA GLY A 295 20.86 -6.77 -2.83
C GLY A 295 21.19 -8.19 -3.32
N MET A 296 20.25 -9.15 -3.27
CA MET A 296 20.46 -10.47 -3.87
C MET A 296 20.47 -10.41 -5.40
N LEU A 297 19.63 -9.54 -5.99
CA LEU A 297 19.57 -9.35 -7.45
C LEU A 297 20.82 -8.65 -8.01
N GLU A 298 21.58 -7.89 -7.20
CA GLU A 298 22.85 -7.29 -7.65
C GLU A 298 23.89 -8.30 -8.14
N ARG A 299 23.80 -9.57 -7.72
CA ARG A 299 24.66 -10.66 -8.22
C ARG A 299 24.52 -10.88 -9.71
N PHE A 300 23.37 -10.55 -10.28
CA PHE A 300 23.06 -10.80 -11.68
C PHE A 300 23.19 -9.50 -12.50
N PRO A 301 23.68 -9.59 -13.75
CA PRO A 301 23.76 -8.42 -14.61
C PRO A 301 22.34 -7.87 -14.93
N ALA A 302 22.22 -6.56 -15.13
CA ALA A 302 20.95 -5.93 -15.46
C ALA A 302 20.32 -6.49 -16.75
N SER A 303 21.12 -7.04 -17.66
CA SER A 303 20.64 -7.73 -18.87
C SER A 303 19.73 -8.93 -18.59
N ASP A 304 19.94 -9.61 -17.45
CA ASP A 304 19.15 -10.77 -17.04
C ASP A 304 17.87 -10.37 -16.30
N LEU A 305 17.78 -9.10 -15.90
CA LEU A 305 16.67 -8.50 -15.18
C LEU A 305 15.78 -7.62 -16.10
N LYS A 306 15.71 -7.95 -17.39
CA LYS A 306 14.78 -7.27 -18.31
C LYS A 306 13.34 -7.46 -17.81
N PRO A 307 12.57 -6.36 -17.62
CA PRO A 307 11.24 -6.42 -17.04
C PRO A 307 10.36 -7.49 -17.68
N ASN A 308 9.77 -8.34 -16.85
CA ASN A 308 8.88 -9.43 -17.23
C ASN A 308 9.49 -10.46 -18.22
N SER A 309 10.80 -10.58 -18.33
CA SER A 309 11.43 -11.72 -18.99
C SER A 309 11.33 -12.98 -18.11
N LEU A 310 11.50 -14.17 -18.71
CA LEU A 310 11.56 -15.43 -17.97
C LEU A 310 12.68 -15.40 -16.91
N SER A 311 13.87 -14.91 -17.28
CA SER A 311 15.03 -14.79 -16.39
C SER A 311 14.72 -13.86 -15.20
N GLU A 312 14.23 -12.64 -15.47
CA GLU A 312 13.88 -11.69 -14.39
C GLU A 312 12.83 -12.29 -13.47
N THR A 313 11.75 -12.86 -14.01
CA THR A 313 10.66 -13.47 -13.21
C THR A 313 11.18 -14.60 -12.33
N HIS A 314 12.06 -15.45 -12.85
CA HIS A 314 12.70 -16.51 -12.08
C HIS A 314 13.59 -15.93 -10.97
N LEU A 315 14.58 -15.11 -11.31
CA LEU A 315 15.55 -14.56 -10.35
C LEU A 315 14.87 -13.74 -9.26
N PHE A 316 13.92 -12.89 -9.63
CA PHE A 316 13.14 -12.08 -8.68
C PHE A 316 12.36 -12.97 -7.71
N THR A 317 11.69 -14.00 -8.20
CA THR A 317 10.90 -14.89 -7.33
C THR A 317 11.78 -15.72 -6.40
N GLN A 318 13.01 -16.10 -6.80
CA GLN A 318 13.97 -16.78 -5.94
C GLN A 318 14.49 -15.84 -4.83
N ALA A 319 14.88 -14.61 -5.17
CA ALA A 319 15.28 -13.58 -4.18
C ALA A 319 14.14 -13.26 -3.22
N SER A 320 12.92 -13.16 -3.73
CA SER A 320 11.70 -12.95 -2.94
C SER A 320 11.49 -14.07 -1.91
N ARG A 321 11.59 -15.36 -2.30
CA ARG A 321 11.48 -16.51 -1.37
C ARG A 321 12.41 -16.38 -0.18
N LEU A 322 13.69 -16.06 -0.42
CA LEU A 322 14.71 -15.93 0.61
C LEU A 322 14.39 -14.78 1.58
N ALA A 323 14.02 -13.62 1.07
CA ALA A 323 13.64 -12.48 1.88
C ALA A 323 12.38 -12.73 2.72
N TYR A 324 11.37 -13.42 2.15
CA TYR A 324 10.16 -13.78 2.89
C TYR A 324 10.39 -14.88 3.94
N ALA A 325 11.35 -15.77 3.73
CA ALA A 325 11.76 -16.75 4.75
C ALA A 325 12.38 -16.04 5.96
N ASP A 326 13.28 -15.09 5.74
CA ASP A 326 13.87 -14.27 6.81
C ASP A 326 12.81 -13.40 7.49
N ARG A 327 11.93 -12.77 6.71
CA ARG A 327 10.79 -11.99 7.21
C ARG A 327 9.93 -12.80 8.16
N ALA A 328 9.57 -14.02 7.78
CA ALA A 328 8.69 -14.87 8.58
C ALA A 328 9.29 -15.22 9.95
N LYS A 329 10.60 -15.36 10.03
CA LYS A 329 11.29 -15.76 11.26
C LYS A 329 11.65 -14.59 12.16
N PHE A 330 12.17 -13.50 11.59
CA PHE A 330 12.87 -12.48 12.38
C PHE A 330 12.10 -11.19 12.60
N MET A 331 11.07 -10.90 11.77
CA MET A 331 10.44 -9.58 11.78
C MET A 331 9.29 -9.46 12.79
N GLY A 332 9.29 -8.33 13.50
CA GLY A 332 8.28 -7.93 14.48
C GLY A 332 8.48 -6.46 14.88
N ASP A 333 7.83 -6.00 15.94
CA ASP A 333 8.05 -4.66 16.51
C ASP A 333 9.40 -4.61 17.22
N ALA A 334 10.40 -3.96 16.61
CA ALA A 334 11.75 -3.88 17.14
C ALA A 334 11.88 -3.13 18.49
N SER A 335 10.83 -2.45 18.94
CA SER A 335 10.80 -1.87 20.28
C SER A 335 10.48 -2.90 21.38
N VAL A 336 9.99 -4.08 20.99
CA VAL A 336 9.55 -5.14 21.92
C VAL A 336 10.33 -6.42 21.71
N VAL A 337 10.74 -6.74 20.49
CA VAL A 337 11.47 -7.97 20.15
C VAL A 337 12.83 -7.65 19.51
N ALA A 338 13.82 -8.51 19.78
CA ALA A 338 15.15 -8.38 19.19
C ALA A 338 15.13 -8.80 17.71
N VAL A 339 14.98 -7.81 16.82
CA VAL A 339 15.10 -8.00 15.38
C VAL A 339 16.56 -7.80 14.98
N PRO A 340 17.25 -8.78 14.34
CA PRO A 340 18.67 -8.67 13.99
C PRO A 340 18.88 -7.80 12.75
N MET A 341 18.58 -6.51 12.88
CA MET A 341 18.52 -5.56 11.76
C MET A 341 19.85 -5.42 11.01
N ARG A 342 20.95 -5.27 11.75
CA ARG A 342 22.30 -5.12 11.14
C ARG A 342 22.70 -6.40 10.43
N GLY A 343 22.41 -7.56 11.04
CA GLY A 343 22.70 -8.85 10.45
C GLY A 343 21.89 -9.13 9.20
N LEU A 344 20.60 -8.79 9.17
CA LEU A 344 19.72 -8.96 8.00
C LEU A 344 20.11 -8.06 6.83
N LEU A 345 20.70 -6.90 7.10
CA LEU A 345 21.15 -5.92 6.11
C LEU A 345 22.66 -6.01 5.79
N ASP A 346 23.38 -6.94 6.43
CA ASP A 346 24.80 -7.16 6.16
C ASP A 346 25.02 -7.64 4.73
N LYS A 347 25.95 -6.98 4.01
CA LYS A 347 26.23 -7.28 2.60
C LYS A 347 26.76 -8.70 2.40
N GLY A 348 27.57 -9.20 3.32
CA GLY A 348 28.08 -10.58 3.29
C GLY A 348 26.96 -11.60 3.48
N TYR A 349 26.06 -11.32 4.42
CA TYR A 349 24.87 -12.12 4.63
C TYR A 349 23.97 -12.15 3.38
N ILE A 350 23.62 -10.99 2.82
CA ILE A 350 22.81 -10.88 1.60
C ILE A 350 23.49 -11.62 0.44
N GLY A 351 24.82 -11.47 0.31
CA GLY A 351 25.62 -12.20 -0.69
C GLY A 351 25.56 -13.72 -0.50
N SER A 352 25.62 -14.20 0.74
CA SER A 352 25.46 -15.64 1.04
C SER A 352 24.07 -16.17 0.69
N ARG A 353 23.02 -15.36 0.89
CA ARG A 353 21.65 -15.69 0.46
C ARG A 353 21.54 -15.70 -1.06
N ALA A 354 22.12 -14.71 -1.74
CA ALA A 354 22.14 -14.64 -3.21
C ALA A 354 22.86 -15.87 -3.84
N ALA A 355 23.87 -16.42 -3.16
CA ALA A 355 24.57 -17.62 -3.64
C ALA A 355 23.71 -18.89 -3.72
N LEU A 356 22.57 -18.90 -3.03
CA LEU A 356 21.59 -20.00 -3.09
C LEU A 356 20.71 -19.96 -4.35
N ILE A 357 20.71 -18.85 -5.09
CA ILE A 357 19.89 -18.69 -6.30
C ILE A 357 20.59 -19.37 -7.47
N ASP A 358 19.99 -20.41 -8.01
CA ASP A 358 20.39 -21.07 -9.25
C ASP A 358 19.64 -20.42 -10.42
N PRO A 359 20.31 -19.87 -11.46
CA PRO A 359 19.63 -19.20 -12.57
C PRO A 359 18.72 -20.09 -13.43
N GLY A 360 18.87 -21.43 -13.33
CA GLY A 360 18.14 -22.40 -14.15
C GLY A 360 17.18 -23.29 -13.37
N LYS A 361 17.12 -23.17 -12.02
CA LYS A 361 16.35 -24.12 -11.22
C LYS A 361 15.68 -23.45 -10.01
N ASP A 362 14.39 -23.76 -9.80
CA ASP A 362 13.66 -23.34 -8.61
C ASP A 362 14.22 -24.00 -7.33
N MET A 363 14.47 -23.19 -6.29
CA MET A 363 14.98 -23.70 -5.01
C MET A 363 13.91 -24.40 -4.14
N GLY A 364 12.64 -24.35 -4.53
CA GLY A 364 11.53 -24.79 -3.68
C GLY A 364 11.30 -23.86 -2.49
N THR A 365 10.92 -24.40 -1.34
CA THR A 365 10.69 -23.61 -0.11
C THR A 365 12.02 -23.21 0.52
N ALA A 366 12.28 -21.90 0.61
CA ALA A 366 13.48 -21.37 1.25
C ALA A 366 13.38 -21.43 2.78
N GLN A 367 14.50 -21.71 3.42
CA GLN A 367 14.64 -21.59 4.87
C GLN A 367 15.20 -20.20 5.23
N ALA A 368 14.84 -19.68 6.41
CA ALA A 368 15.46 -18.47 6.96
C ALA A 368 16.96 -18.71 7.17
N GLY A 369 17.76 -17.67 6.89
CA GLY A 369 19.21 -17.76 7.08
C GLY A 369 19.65 -17.60 8.53
N GLN A 370 20.97 -17.36 8.70
CA GLN A 370 21.58 -17.10 10.01
C GLN A 370 22.27 -15.73 9.93
N PRO A 371 21.56 -14.62 10.17
CA PRO A 371 22.15 -13.29 10.13
C PRO A 371 23.26 -13.16 11.19
N PRO A 372 24.41 -12.50 10.90
CA PRO A 372 25.57 -12.41 11.79
C PRO A 372 25.33 -11.40 12.93
N GLU A 373 24.25 -11.57 13.66
CA GLU A 373 23.88 -10.75 14.81
C GLU A 373 23.15 -11.65 15.83
N LYS A 374 23.41 -11.44 17.13
CA LYS A 374 22.72 -12.20 18.17
C LYS A 374 21.21 -11.93 18.12
N HIS A 375 20.42 -12.97 18.05
CA HIS A 375 18.98 -12.92 17.99
C HIS A 375 18.33 -14.07 18.75
N THR A 376 17.06 -13.91 19.12
CA THR A 376 16.26 -14.99 19.68
C THR A 376 15.92 -16.01 18.60
N ASN A 377 15.92 -17.29 18.94
CA ASN A 377 15.50 -18.34 18.02
C ASN A 377 13.97 -18.37 17.91
N TYR A 378 13.43 -17.49 17.09
CA TYR A 378 12.00 -17.45 16.80
C TYR A 378 11.58 -18.55 15.84
N ALA A 379 10.32 -19.01 16.01
CA ALA A 379 9.63 -19.81 15.00
C ALA A 379 9.08 -18.91 13.88
N PRO A 380 9.07 -19.39 12.62
CA PRO A 380 8.48 -18.60 11.53
C PRO A 380 6.96 -18.47 11.68
N GLN A 381 6.46 -17.25 11.45
CA GLN A 381 5.01 -17.00 11.42
C GLN A 381 4.39 -17.35 10.08
N ILE A 382 3.09 -17.65 10.08
CA ILE A 382 2.26 -17.74 8.87
C ILE A 382 1.56 -16.40 8.69
N SER A 383 1.85 -15.71 7.58
CA SER A 383 1.18 -14.44 7.25
C SER A 383 -0.13 -14.69 6.51
N GLY A 384 -1.19 -14.01 6.90
CA GLY A 384 -2.44 -13.94 6.13
C GLY A 384 -2.36 -12.94 4.97
N ALA A 385 -3.23 -13.06 3.98
CA ALA A 385 -3.38 -12.07 2.91
C ALA A 385 -4.55 -11.12 3.22
N ASN A 386 -4.32 -9.79 3.11
CA ASN A 386 -5.33 -8.75 3.27
C ASN A 386 -5.08 -7.61 2.26
N TYR A 387 -6.14 -6.88 1.86
CA TYR A 387 -6.09 -5.99 0.70
C TYR A 387 -6.78 -4.63 0.90
N GLY A 388 -6.77 -4.07 2.10
CA GLY A 388 -7.35 -2.77 2.41
C GLY A 388 -6.29 -1.72 2.77
N THR A 389 -5.68 -1.07 1.78
CA THR A 389 -4.59 -0.11 1.95
C THR A 389 -4.63 0.90 0.81
N SER A 390 -4.17 2.13 1.04
CA SER A 390 -3.95 3.16 0.03
C SER A 390 -2.50 3.64 0.08
N HIS A 391 -1.99 4.13 -1.03
CA HIS A 391 -0.67 4.78 -1.10
C HIS A 391 -0.75 6.13 -1.79
N MET A 392 0.13 7.04 -1.41
CA MET A 392 0.38 8.30 -2.10
C MET A 392 1.86 8.65 -2.12
N THR A 393 2.29 9.27 -3.22
CA THR A 393 3.58 9.93 -3.37
C THR A 393 3.34 11.39 -3.77
N ILE A 394 3.99 12.34 -3.10
CA ILE A 394 3.82 13.78 -3.36
C ILE A 394 5.18 14.46 -3.39
N VAL A 395 5.34 15.40 -4.31
CA VAL A 395 6.50 16.30 -4.38
C VAL A 395 6.00 17.73 -4.44
N ASP A 396 6.54 18.62 -3.58
CA ASP A 396 6.22 20.05 -3.59
C ASP A 396 7.21 20.87 -4.44
N GLU A 397 6.92 22.16 -4.60
CA GLU A 397 7.72 23.11 -5.38
C GLU A 397 9.15 23.31 -4.85
N THR A 398 9.42 22.96 -3.59
CA THR A 398 10.77 23.02 -2.98
C THR A 398 11.57 21.74 -3.20
N GLY A 399 10.94 20.70 -3.75
CA GLY A 399 11.53 19.38 -3.90
C GLY A 399 11.43 18.51 -2.64
N GLN A 400 10.65 18.91 -1.62
CA GLN A 400 10.31 18.01 -0.52
C GLN A 400 9.46 16.86 -1.07
N VAL A 401 9.81 15.64 -0.69
CA VAL A 401 9.12 14.43 -1.15
C VAL A 401 8.50 13.69 0.02
N ILE A 402 7.28 13.21 -0.15
CA ILE A 402 6.69 12.22 0.74
C ILE A 402 6.35 10.93 -0.02
N ALA A 403 6.46 9.81 0.68
CA ALA A 403 5.86 8.54 0.33
C ALA A 403 5.08 8.04 1.56
N MET A 404 3.77 7.85 1.44
CA MET A 404 2.91 7.45 2.55
C MET A 404 2.04 6.26 2.17
N THR A 405 2.06 5.22 3.00
CA THR A 405 1.16 4.07 2.89
C THR A 405 0.30 3.99 4.14
N THR A 406 -1.00 3.89 3.98
CA THR A 406 -2.01 4.02 5.03
C THR A 406 -3.09 2.94 4.90
N SER A 407 -3.60 2.43 6.02
CA SER A 407 -4.45 1.24 6.01
C SER A 407 -5.43 1.21 7.18
N VAL A 408 -6.62 0.62 6.95
CA VAL A 408 -7.49 0.05 8.00
C VAL A 408 -7.40 -1.49 8.03
N GLU A 409 -6.48 -2.06 7.27
CA GLU A 409 -6.06 -3.45 7.09
C GLU A 409 -6.96 -4.20 6.08
N SER A 410 -8.08 -4.78 6.41
CA SER A 410 -8.97 -5.42 5.43
C SER A 410 -10.11 -4.49 4.98
N GLY A 411 -10.78 -4.84 3.87
CA GLY A 411 -11.88 -4.01 3.36
C GLY A 411 -12.91 -3.66 4.43
N PHE A 412 -13.12 -2.38 4.72
CA PHE A 412 -13.93 -1.85 5.82
C PHE A 412 -13.42 -2.24 7.23
N GLY A 413 -12.12 -2.47 7.41
CA GLY A 413 -11.50 -2.71 8.71
C GLY A 413 -12.22 -3.75 9.57
N ALA A 414 -12.47 -3.44 10.83
CA ALA A 414 -13.19 -4.27 11.79
C ALA A 414 -14.72 -4.33 11.57
N LYS A 415 -15.25 -3.71 10.52
CA LYS A 415 -16.68 -3.61 10.19
C LYS A 415 -17.50 -2.86 11.24
N ILE A 416 -16.84 -2.06 12.09
CA ILE A 416 -17.46 -1.15 13.06
C ILE A 416 -16.92 0.26 12.84
N MET A 417 -17.69 1.26 13.25
CA MET A 417 -17.38 2.66 13.02
C MET A 417 -17.47 3.47 14.31
N ALA A 418 -16.74 4.58 14.35
CA ALA A 418 -16.85 5.61 15.39
C ALA A 418 -16.75 6.99 14.74
N GLY A 419 -17.55 7.96 15.12
CA GLY A 419 -17.46 9.35 14.63
C GLY A 419 -17.48 9.47 13.10
N GLY A 420 -18.14 8.56 12.39
CA GLY A 420 -18.25 8.55 10.93
C GLY A 420 -17.06 7.92 10.18
N PHE A 421 -16.07 7.34 10.86
CA PHE A 421 -14.93 6.65 10.22
C PHE A 421 -14.87 5.17 10.61
N ILE A 422 -14.29 4.37 9.71
CA ILE A 422 -14.06 2.94 9.90
C ILE A 422 -12.93 2.72 10.93
N LEU A 423 -13.10 1.76 11.84
CA LEU A 423 -12.03 1.30 12.72
C LEU A 423 -11.26 0.14 12.07
N ASN A 424 -9.94 0.13 12.27
CA ASN A 424 -9.04 -0.88 11.73
C ASN A 424 -9.29 -2.27 12.34
N ASN A 425 -8.82 -3.31 11.64
CA ASN A 425 -8.72 -4.66 12.19
C ASN A 425 -7.27 -5.16 12.29
N THR A 426 -6.35 -4.25 12.52
CA THR A 426 -4.90 -4.46 12.37
C THR A 426 -4.31 -5.45 13.36
N LEU A 427 -4.96 -5.71 14.51
CA LEU A 427 -4.48 -6.74 15.44
C LEU A 427 -4.50 -8.15 14.83
N THR A 428 -5.23 -8.38 13.71
CA THR A 428 -5.16 -9.63 12.96
C THR A 428 -3.90 -9.78 12.09
N ASP A 429 -3.01 -8.77 12.07
CA ASP A 429 -1.67 -8.90 11.50
C ASP A 429 -0.68 -9.54 12.47
N PHE A 430 -1.00 -9.66 13.75
CA PHE A 430 -0.26 -10.54 14.65
C PHE A 430 -0.36 -12.00 14.23
N SER A 431 0.60 -12.80 14.68
CA SER A 431 0.52 -14.25 14.52
C SER A 431 -0.65 -14.79 15.33
N PHE A 432 -1.48 -15.63 14.70
CA PHE A 432 -2.54 -16.37 15.37
C PHE A 432 -2.03 -17.55 16.18
N GLN A 433 -0.72 -17.87 16.06
CA GLN A 433 -0.02 -18.83 16.87
C GLN A 433 1.12 -18.10 17.59
N PRO A 434 1.04 -17.89 18.92
CA PRO A 434 2.07 -17.16 19.66
C PRO A 434 3.39 -17.93 19.77
N SER A 435 3.34 -19.26 19.60
CA SER A 435 4.50 -20.15 19.54
C SER A 435 4.27 -21.30 18.56
N ARG A 436 5.35 -21.86 18.04
CA ARG A 436 5.34 -23.06 17.17
C ARG A 436 6.54 -23.94 17.51
N GLU A 437 6.32 -25.25 17.60
CA GLU A 437 7.39 -26.23 17.88
C GLU A 437 8.23 -25.87 19.12
N GLY A 438 7.57 -25.30 20.14
CA GLY A 438 8.21 -24.89 21.40
C GLY A 438 8.98 -23.56 21.35
N ALA A 439 9.06 -22.88 20.21
CA ALA A 439 9.70 -21.58 20.08
C ALA A 439 8.67 -20.45 19.96
N PRO A 440 8.93 -19.24 20.54
CA PRO A 440 8.04 -18.09 20.39
C PRO A 440 8.06 -17.58 18.95
N VAL A 441 6.98 -16.90 18.52
CA VAL A 441 6.92 -16.19 17.25
C VAL A 441 7.21 -14.70 17.49
N ALA A 442 8.12 -14.10 16.70
CA ALA A 442 8.52 -12.69 16.86
C ALA A 442 7.32 -11.74 16.83
N ASN A 443 6.34 -12.00 15.98
CA ASN A 443 5.11 -11.21 15.83
C ASN A 443 3.92 -11.78 16.65
N ALA A 444 4.14 -12.43 17.79
CA ALA A 444 3.05 -12.80 18.70
C ALA A 444 2.40 -11.53 19.30
N PRO A 445 1.07 -11.54 19.58
CA PRO A 445 0.40 -10.42 20.24
C PRO A 445 0.99 -10.13 21.64
N ALA A 446 1.02 -8.86 22.01
CA ALA A 446 1.32 -8.44 23.39
C ALA A 446 0.80 -7.00 23.60
N ALA A 447 0.51 -6.65 24.84
CA ALA A 447 0.10 -5.30 25.24
C ALA A 447 1.15 -4.25 24.80
N GLY A 448 0.70 -3.15 24.23
CA GLY A 448 1.54 -2.05 23.79
C GLY A 448 2.40 -2.33 22.54
N LYS A 449 2.33 -3.52 21.96
CA LYS A 449 3.09 -3.93 20.78
C LYS A 449 2.37 -3.53 19.49
N ARG A 450 3.14 -3.20 18.45
CA ARG A 450 2.64 -2.96 17.11
C ARG A 450 2.67 -4.23 16.28
N PRO A 451 1.59 -4.61 15.60
CA PRO A 451 1.59 -5.76 14.71
C PRO A 451 2.47 -5.53 13.49
N LEU A 452 3.11 -6.59 13.01
CA LEU A 452 3.96 -6.56 11.83
C LEU A 452 3.20 -6.04 10.61
N SER A 453 3.85 -5.20 9.82
CA SER A 453 3.33 -4.67 8.55
C SER A 453 4.21 -5.07 7.37
N ALA A 454 3.65 -4.96 6.16
CA ALA A 454 4.39 -5.02 4.90
C ALA A 454 4.30 -3.69 4.12
N MET A 455 3.67 -2.67 4.67
CA MET A 455 3.60 -1.34 4.03
C MET A 455 5.00 -0.77 3.83
N SER A 456 5.34 -0.47 2.59
CA SER A 456 6.70 -0.14 2.15
C SER A 456 6.71 1.17 1.36
N PRO A 457 6.35 2.32 1.97
CA PRO A 457 6.65 3.59 1.33
C PRO A 457 8.16 3.68 1.11
N THR A 458 8.58 4.03 -0.10
CA THR A 458 9.99 3.94 -0.52
C THR A 458 10.41 5.20 -1.26
N ILE A 459 11.61 5.70 -0.97
CA ILE A 459 12.25 6.80 -1.69
C ILE A 459 13.64 6.35 -2.13
N VAL A 460 13.98 6.63 -3.39
CA VAL A 460 15.26 6.28 -4.02
C VAL A 460 16.07 7.55 -4.28
N PHE A 461 17.36 7.46 -4.04
CA PHE A 461 18.34 8.52 -4.24
C PHE A 461 19.47 8.07 -5.15
N ASP A 462 20.14 9.03 -5.81
CA ASP A 462 21.47 8.80 -6.37
C ASP A 462 22.53 8.79 -5.25
N LYS A 463 23.79 8.48 -5.59
CA LYS A 463 24.91 8.48 -4.61
C LYS A 463 25.25 9.89 -4.10
N GLY A 464 24.78 10.95 -4.73
CA GLY A 464 24.86 12.33 -4.25
C GLY A 464 23.76 12.73 -3.27
N GLY A 465 22.83 11.81 -2.96
CA GLY A 465 21.70 12.06 -2.08
C GLY A 465 20.58 12.88 -2.74
N ASN A 466 20.54 12.94 -4.07
CA ASN A 466 19.46 13.63 -4.78
C ASN A 466 18.29 12.67 -5.02
N PHE A 467 17.08 13.19 -4.89
CA PHE A 467 15.85 12.44 -5.15
C PHE A 467 15.76 11.91 -6.58
N VAL A 468 15.44 10.63 -6.72
CA VAL A 468 15.27 9.94 -8.00
C VAL A 468 13.83 9.45 -8.18
N LEU A 469 13.28 8.73 -7.19
CA LEU A 469 11.97 8.08 -7.28
C LEU A 469 11.32 7.95 -5.90
N GLY A 470 10.04 8.31 -5.78
CA GLY A 470 9.19 7.93 -4.67
C GLY A 470 8.15 6.92 -5.14
N ILE A 471 7.86 5.89 -4.35
CA ILE A 471 6.95 4.81 -4.74
C ILE A 471 6.38 4.07 -3.53
N GLY A 472 5.22 3.46 -3.69
CA GLY A 472 4.66 2.49 -2.77
C GLY A 472 3.35 1.91 -3.30
N SER A 473 2.78 0.96 -2.56
CA SER A 473 1.60 0.21 -3.00
C SER A 473 0.73 -0.22 -1.81
N PRO A 474 -0.57 -0.40 -1.98
CA PRO A 474 -1.38 -1.34 -1.21
C PRO A 474 -1.09 -2.80 -1.63
N GLY A 475 -1.67 -3.77 -0.89
CA GLY A 475 -1.62 -5.18 -1.29
C GLY A 475 -1.24 -6.17 -0.20
N GLY A 476 -1.31 -5.80 1.09
CA GLY A 476 -0.93 -6.67 2.20
C GLY A 476 0.52 -7.16 2.07
N PRO A 477 0.81 -8.44 2.33
CA PRO A 477 2.17 -8.99 2.21
C PRO A 477 2.79 -8.81 0.82
N SER A 478 1.98 -8.74 -0.25
CA SER A 478 2.45 -8.58 -1.63
C SER A 478 3.01 -7.18 -1.94
N ILE A 479 2.78 -6.18 -1.07
CA ILE A 479 3.31 -4.82 -1.22
C ILE A 479 4.82 -4.84 -1.47
N ILE A 480 5.56 -5.66 -0.72
CA ILE A 480 7.01 -5.81 -0.84
C ILE A 480 7.40 -6.18 -2.28
N SER A 481 6.73 -7.19 -2.84
CA SER A 481 7.01 -7.65 -4.22
C SER A 481 6.59 -6.61 -5.26
N TYR A 482 5.44 -5.94 -5.10
CA TYR A 482 4.99 -4.91 -6.03
C TYR A 482 5.95 -3.74 -6.10
N VAL A 483 6.42 -3.25 -4.93
CA VAL A 483 7.39 -2.16 -4.87
C VAL A 483 8.74 -2.58 -5.43
N ALA A 484 9.29 -3.73 -4.98
CA ALA A 484 10.60 -4.20 -5.43
C ALA A 484 10.62 -4.49 -6.95
N GLN A 485 9.59 -5.14 -7.51
CA GLN A 485 9.46 -5.39 -8.96
C GLN A 485 9.44 -4.07 -9.75
N SER A 486 8.68 -3.07 -9.29
CA SER A 486 8.62 -1.77 -9.96
C SER A 486 9.94 -1.02 -9.85
N LEU A 487 10.68 -1.17 -8.73
CA LEU A 487 12.04 -0.61 -8.59
C LEU A 487 13.00 -1.21 -9.61
N VAL A 488 13.02 -2.54 -9.78
CA VAL A 488 13.83 -3.22 -10.80
C VAL A 488 13.46 -2.73 -12.20
N ALA A 489 12.16 -2.64 -12.51
CA ALA A 489 11.70 -2.18 -13.81
C ALA A 489 12.12 -0.73 -14.15
N VAL A 490 12.13 0.16 -13.13
CA VAL A 490 12.55 1.57 -13.32
C VAL A 490 14.07 1.71 -13.32
N LEU A 491 14.77 1.05 -12.37
CA LEU A 491 16.20 1.30 -12.10
C LEU A 491 17.12 0.51 -13.04
N ASP A 492 16.80 -0.76 -13.32
CA ASP A 492 17.54 -1.61 -14.25
C ASP A 492 16.94 -1.59 -15.67
N GLY A 493 15.59 -1.62 -15.75
CA GLY A 493 14.88 -1.64 -17.03
C GLY A 493 14.73 -0.27 -17.70
N GLY A 494 14.99 0.82 -16.99
CA GLY A 494 14.89 2.19 -17.52
C GLY A 494 13.47 2.67 -17.82
N LEU A 495 12.44 1.92 -17.41
CA LEU A 495 11.05 2.26 -17.68
C LEU A 495 10.62 3.53 -16.94
N SER A 496 9.66 4.25 -17.51
CA SER A 496 8.96 5.31 -16.80
C SER A 496 8.13 4.74 -15.63
N PRO A 497 7.74 5.56 -14.64
CA PRO A 497 6.88 5.09 -13.54
C PRO A 497 5.59 4.44 -14.03
N GLN A 498 4.93 5.04 -15.04
CA GLN A 498 3.67 4.49 -15.57
C GLN A 498 3.86 3.15 -16.28
N GLU A 499 4.92 2.99 -17.09
CA GLU A 499 5.21 1.72 -17.75
C GLU A 499 5.50 0.63 -16.73
N ALA A 500 6.38 0.89 -15.75
CA ALA A 500 6.73 -0.07 -14.69
C ALA A 500 5.51 -0.48 -13.83
N ILE A 501 4.63 0.48 -13.50
CA ILE A 501 3.41 0.24 -12.74
C ILE A 501 2.39 -0.58 -13.55
N SER A 502 2.35 -0.41 -14.86
CA SER A 502 1.40 -1.11 -15.74
C SER A 502 1.80 -2.55 -16.06
N LEU A 503 3.03 -2.97 -15.78
CA LEU A 503 3.48 -4.35 -16.02
C LEU A 503 2.62 -5.38 -15.26
N PRO A 504 2.38 -6.56 -15.81
CA PRO A 504 1.83 -7.69 -15.08
C PRO A 504 2.68 -8.06 -13.86
N ARG A 505 2.03 -8.50 -12.78
CA ARG A 505 2.67 -8.82 -11.50
C ARG A 505 3.06 -10.29 -11.40
N HIS A 506 4.19 -10.54 -10.73
CA HIS A 506 4.59 -11.88 -10.32
C HIS A 506 5.04 -11.86 -8.85
N LEU A 507 4.65 -12.89 -8.11
CA LEU A 507 4.81 -12.96 -6.66
C LEU A 507 5.32 -14.32 -6.24
N ASN A 508 6.18 -14.35 -5.25
CA ASN A 508 6.50 -15.57 -4.53
C ASN A 508 6.84 -15.28 -3.05
N PRO A 509 5.86 -15.32 -2.15
CA PRO A 509 6.09 -15.11 -0.73
C PRO A 509 6.56 -16.40 -0.02
N ASN A 510 7.47 -17.14 -0.64
CA ASN A 510 8.00 -18.43 -0.19
C ASN A 510 6.97 -19.59 -0.20
N THR A 511 6.00 -19.52 -1.08
CA THR A 511 5.02 -20.59 -1.35
C THR A 511 5.11 -21.01 -2.81
N GLY A 512 4.09 -20.82 -3.62
CA GLY A 512 4.14 -21.00 -5.07
C GLY A 512 4.36 -19.68 -5.81
N THR A 513 4.80 -19.73 -7.04
CA THR A 513 4.88 -18.57 -7.92
C THR A 513 3.50 -18.22 -8.45
N THR A 514 3.04 -17.00 -8.21
CA THR A 514 1.78 -16.48 -8.74
C THR A 514 2.09 -15.49 -9.85
N LEU A 515 1.47 -15.66 -11.02
CA LEU A 515 1.52 -14.72 -12.14
C LEU A 515 0.16 -14.04 -12.30
N GLU A 516 0.15 -12.73 -12.51
CA GLU A 516 -1.07 -12.02 -12.87
C GLU A 516 -1.55 -12.49 -14.25
N ARG A 517 -2.84 -12.82 -14.34
CA ARG A 517 -3.45 -13.32 -15.59
C ARG A 517 -3.32 -12.32 -16.72
N SER A 518 -2.58 -12.70 -17.76
CA SER A 518 -2.29 -11.90 -18.94
C SER A 518 -1.66 -12.76 -20.01
N PRO A 519 -1.61 -12.35 -21.28
CA PRO A 519 -0.87 -13.07 -22.32
C PRO A 519 0.61 -13.31 -22.00
N TRP A 520 1.22 -12.41 -21.23
CA TRP A 520 2.58 -12.58 -20.73
C TRP A 520 2.71 -13.79 -19.79
N ALA A 521 1.75 -13.98 -18.87
CA ALA A 521 1.79 -15.11 -17.94
C ALA A 521 1.79 -16.45 -18.68
N ASP A 522 1.02 -16.58 -19.76
CA ASP A 522 0.96 -17.78 -20.57
C ASP A 522 2.32 -18.07 -21.27
N GLN A 523 3.06 -17.01 -21.64
CA GLN A 523 4.37 -17.13 -22.27
C GLN A 523 5.45 -17.61 -21.31
N VAL A 524 5.45 -17.13 -20.05
CA VAL A 524 6.53 -17.43 -19.08
C VAL A 524 6.24 -18.65 -18.21
N ALA A 525 4.96 -19.02 -18.03
CA ALA A 525 4.55 -20.11 -17.15
C ALA A 525 5.19 -21.45 -17.49
N ALA A 526 5.26 -21.81 -18.78
CA ALA A 526 5.88 -23.06 -19.25
C ALA A 526 7.38 -23.10 -18.91
N GLY A 527 8.11 -22.00 -19.13
CA GLY A 527 9.53 -21.88 -18.80
C GLY A 527 9.78 -21.98 -17.30
N LEU A 528 9.00 -21.29 -16.48
CA LEU A 528 9.09 -21.39 -15.02
C LEU A 528 8.79 -22.82 -14.53
N THR A 529 7.77 -23.47 -15.08
CA THR A 529 7.44 -24.87 -14.75
C THR A 529 8.57 -25.81 -15.11
N ALA A 530 9.22 -25.62 -16.27
CA ALA A 530 10.40 -26.38 -16.67
C ALA A 530 11.59 -26.19 -15.71
N MET A 531 11.72 -25.02 -15.08
CA MET A 531 12.71 -24.76 -14.03
C MET A 531 12.29 -25.35 -12.65
N GLY A 532 11.10 -25.93 -12.52
CA GLY A 532 10.60 -26.58 -11.30
C GLY A 532 9.67 -25.71 -10.44
N HIS A 533 9.29 -24.51 -10.88
CA HIS A 533 8.33 -23.70 -10.14
C HIS A 533 6.94 -24.34 -10.07
N SER A 534 6.31 -24.29 -8.90
CA SER A 534 4.86 -24.44 -8.78
C SER A 534 4.21 -23.12 -9.19
N VAL A 535 3.67 -23.06 -10.41
CA VAL A 535 3.08 -21.84 -11.00
C VAL A 535 1.56 -21.86 -10.92
N ARG A 536 0.96 -20.74 -10.50
CA ARG A 536 -0.48 -20.49 -10.65
C ARG A 536 -0.71 -19.14 -11.30
N THR A 537 -1.74 -19.02 -12.10
CA THR A 537 -2.20 -17.75 -12.66
C THR A 537 -3.42 -17.27 -11.87
N ALA A 538 -3.37 -16.03 -11.39
CA ALA A 538 -4.46 -15.41 -10.65
C ALA A 538 -4.88 -14.09 -11.33
N GLY A 539 -6.15 -13.70 -11.17
CA GLY A 539 -6.64 -12.38 -11.54
C GLY A 539 -6.94 -11.56 -10.30
N GLY A 540 -7.18 -10.26 -10.48
CA GLY A 540 -7.63 -9.39 -9.39
C GLY A 540 -6.52 -9.03 -8.40
N GLU A 541 -5.33 -8.73 -8.91
CA GLU A 541 -4.22 -8.30 -8.08
C GLU A 541 -4.57 -7.07 -7.23
N GLY A 542 -4.15 -7.12 -5.97
CA GLY A 542 -4.41 -6.06 -4.99
C GLY A 542 -3.49 -4.85 -5.11
N SER A 543 -2.64 -4.76 -6.16
CA SER A 543 -1.73 -3.62 -6.32
C SER A 543 -2.49 -2.32 -6.58
N GLY A 544 -1.86 -1.22 -6.26
CA GLY A 544 -2.36 0.14 -6.44
C GLY A 544 -1.19 1.09 -6.29
N LEU A 545 -0.16 0.84 -7.10
CA LEU A 545 1.09 1.58 -7.07
C LEU A 545 0.90 3.04 -7.46
N HIS A 546 1.58 3.92 -6.76
CA HIS A 546 1.73 5.33 -7.12
C HIS A 546 3.19 5.70 -7.01
N ALA A 547 3.72 6.34 -8.04
CA ALA A 547 5.12 6.72 -8.07
C ALA A 547 5.33 8.08 -8.74
N ILE A 548 6.40 8.78 -8.31
CA ILE A 548 6.89 10.03 -8.93
C ILE A 548 8.40 9.90 -9.09
N ARG A 549 8.89 10.11 -10.33
CA ARG A 549 10.30 10.10 -10.68
C ARG A 549 10.76 11.51 -11.07
N LYS A 550 11.92 11.92 -10.57
CA LYS A 550 12.61 13.14 -11.01
C LYS A 550 13.16 12.93 -12.43
N VAL A 551 12.91 13.92 -13.30
CA VAL A 551 13.45 13.97 -14.67
C VAL A 551 13.94 15.38 -14.95
N PRO A 552 14.73 15.59 -16.03
CA PRO A 552 15.10 16.94 -16.45
C PRO A 552 13.86 17.84 -16.64
N GLY A 553 13.86 18.98 -15.99
CA GLY A 553 12.78 19.97 -16.07
C GLY A 553 11.55 19.70 -15.17
N GLY A 554 11.48 18.58 -14.44
CA GLY A 554 10.30 18.32 -13.61
C GLY A 554 10.20 16.89 -13.08
N TYR A 555 9.00 16.34 -13.14
CA TYR A 555 8.63 15.03 -12.59
C TYR A 555 7.76 14.24 -13.56
N LEU A 556 7.94 12.93 -13.60
CA LEU A 556 7.03 11.99 -14.25
C LEU A 556 6.32 11.16 -13.17
N GLY A 557 5.00 11.06 -13.28
CA GLY A 557 4.18 10.27 -12.37
C GLY A 557 3.65 8.99 -13.01
N GLY A 558 3.26 8.05 -12.15
CA GLY A 558 2.54 6.83 -12.52
C GLY A 558 1.51 6.47 -11.48
N ALA A 559 0.35 5.98 -11.94
CA ALA A 559 -0.73 5.45 -11.10
C ALA A 559 -1.21 4.10 -11.64
N ASP A 560 -1.53 3.18 -10.75
CA ASP A 560 -1.88 1.81 -11.09
C ASP A 560 -3.25 1.74 -11.79
N PRO A 561 -3.30 1.23 -13.04
CA PRO A 561 -4.54 1.13 -13.80
C PRO A 561 -5.54 0.12 -13.22
N ARG A 562 -5.14 -0.68 -12.21
CA ARG A 562 -6.01 -1.64 -11.53
C ARG A 562 -6.94 -1.00 -10.50
N ARG A 563 -6.71 0.29 -10.19
CA ARG A 563 -7.51 1.09 -9.24
C ARG A 563 -7.90 2.45 -9.84
N ASP A 564 -8.60 3.26 -9.05
CA ASP A 564 -9.08 4.59 -9.46
C ASP A 564 -7.98 5.68 -9.33
N GLY A 565 -6.71 5.29 -9.10
CA GLY A 565 -5.61 6.20 -8.83
C GLY A 565 -5.26 7.09 -10.02
N VAL A 566 -4.77 8.30 -9.71
CA VAL A 566 -4.36 9.29 -10.70
C VAL A 566 -3.08 10.00 -10.31
N VAL A 567 -2.49 10.68 -11.29
CA VAL A 567 -1.43 11.66 -11.13
C VAL A 567 -1.95 13.02 -11.53
N VAL A 568 -1.72 14.03 -10.69
CA VAL A 568 -2.02 15.43 -10.98
C VAL A 568 -0.81 16.28 -10.61
N GLY A 569 -0.58 17.38 -11.34
CA GLY A 569 0.59 18.22 -11.08
C GLY A 569 0.47 19.62 -11.69
N GLU A 570 1.52 20.43 -11.46
CA GLU A 570 1.65 21.83 -11.90
C GLU A 570 2.97 22.06 -12.62
#